data_532e2fba4339ad66002c02617b0bb35b
#
_entry.id   532e2fba4339ad66002c02617b0bb35b
#
_cell.length_a   1.000
_cell.length_b   1.000
_cell.length_c   1.000
_cell.angle_alpha   90.00
_cell.angle_beta   90.00
_cell.angle_gamma   90.00
#
_symmetry.space_group_name_H-M   'P 1'
#
loop_
_entity.id
_entity.type
_entity.pdbx_description
1 polymer ?
#
loop_
_entity_poly.entity_id
_entity_poly.type
_entity_poly.pdbx_seq_one_letter_code
_entity_poly.pdbx_strand_id
1 'polypeptide(L)'
;MNKKTFNISVTNDGVKVFPMHAHDSEEIVLYVEGEGVMRTNERDVKFFPGKILVIPRGIMHGSASDKNFKNVCVYCDFGEINKVTEVSDTATGCLSSLIKIMNYYFYSDREISESLLVPLKNAVRLQLKEGFAGSGAVEKVYLDMCENYARPDYSLKDAIKNSHYCDDYFRAKFTAAYGLPPLKLLNRMRLDKARRMLSVPKGKLSVGEVSSACGYGDRLYFSRVYKKAFGISPEQEKLNAAKGK
;
A
#
# COMPACT_ATOMS: atom_id res chain seq x y z
N MET A 1 6.04 -5.78 26.65
CA MET A 1 5.23 -4.63 26.21
C MET A 1 5.63 -4.30 24.79
N ASN A 2 4.79 -4.64 23.79
CA ASN A 2 5.05 -4.26 22.39
C ASN A 2 4.98 -2.73 22.29
N LYS A 3 6.12 -2.09 22.08
CA LYS A 3 6.16 -0.67 21.67
C LYS A 3 5.44 -0.59 20.32
N LYS A 4 4.26 0.01 20.28
CA LYS A 4 3.59 0.37 19.04
C LYS A 4 4.47 1.37 18.31
N THR A 5 5.14 0.93 17.24
CA THR A 5 6.05 1.71 16.40
C THR A 5 5.30 2.51 15.33
N PHE A 6 4.11 3.02 15.63
CA PHE A 6 3.32 3.83 14.73
C PHE A 6 2.86 5.11 15.40
N ASN A 7 3.21 6.23 14.81
CA ASN A 7 2.78 7.56 15.21
C ASN A 7 2.67 8.48 13.98
N ILE A 8 1.87 9.54 14.10
CA ILE A 8 1.79 10.60 13.09
C ILE A 8 1.96 11.94 13.77
N SER A 9 2.72 12.83 13.17
CA SER A 9 2.81 14.23 13.56
C SER A 9 2.64 15.15 12.37
N VAL A 10 2.21 16.38 12.65
CA VAL A 10 2.07 17.45 11.66
C VAL A 10 2.77 18.67 12.23
N THR A 11 3.53 19.39 11.39
CA THR A 11 4.07 20.69 11.82
C THR A 11 2.93 21.69 12.03
N ASN A 12 3.05 22.45 13.11
CA ASN A 12 2.12 23.54 13.41
C ASN A 12 2.19 24.65 12.37
N ASP A 13 1.16 25.49 12.32
CA ASP A 13 1.16 26.70 11.49
C ASP A 13 2.28 27.67 11.91
N GLY A 14 2.88 28.34 10.92
CA GLY A 14 3.90 29.33 11.16
C GLY A 14 5.33 28.81 11.35
N VAL A 15 5.56 27.51 11.20
CA VAL A 15 6.90 26.92 11.33
C VAL A 15 7.77 27.27 10.13
N LYS A 16 8.94 27.88 10.42
CA LYS A 16 10.00 28.12 9.42
C LYS A 16 11.21 27.21 9.64
N VAL A 17 11.43 26.77 10.86
CA VAL A 17 12.55 25.92 11.23
C VAL A 17 12.05 24.81 12.15
N PHE A 18 12.33 23.59 11.77
CA PHE A 18 12.22 22.44 12.67
C PHE A 18 13.65 22.02 13.06
N PRO A 19 14.00 22.02 14.35
CA PRO A 19 15.37 21.79 14.82
C PRO A 19 15.92 20.42 14.41
N MET A 20 17.24 20.32 14.36
CA MET A 20 17.93 19.03 14.17
C MET A 20 17.60 18.08 15.32
N HIS A 21 17.14 16.90 14.99
CA HIS A 21 16.79 15.83 15.93
C HIS A 21 16.97 14.46 15.28
N ALA A 22 16.86 13.41 16.08
CA ALA A 22 16.82 12.02 15.61
C ALA A 22 15.85 11.22 16.46
N HIS A 23 15.36 10.10 15.95
CA HIS A 23 14.45 9.20 16.65
C HIS A 23 14.72 7.72 16.33
N ASP A 24 14.14 6.81 17.13
CA ASP A 24 14.37 5.37 17.07
C ASP A 24 13.49 4.62 16.05
N SER A 25 12.71 5.34 15.26
CA SER A 25 11.87 4.79 14.18
C SER A 25 12.30 5.35 12.84
N GLU A 26 11.93 4.69 11.76
CA GLU A 26 11.95 5.32 10.43
C GLU A 26 10.83 6.34 10.33
N GLU A 27 11.03 7.36 9.51
CA GLU A 27 10.05 8.41 9.23
C GLU A 27 9.76 8.52 7.74
N ILE A 28 8.49 8.55 7.38
CA ILE A 28 8.04 8.95 6.04
C ILE A 28 7.48 10.36 6.17
N VAL A 29 8.14 11.35 5.56
CA VAL A 29 7.70 12.74 5.61
C VAL A 29 7.14 13.18 4.26
N LEU A 30 5.92 13.73 4.27
CA LEU A 30 5.30 14.41 3.14
C LEU A 30 5.28 15.91 3.42
N TYR A 31 5.94 16.70 2.59
CA TYR A 31 5.80 18.15 2.61
C TYR A 31 4.53 18.56 1.88
N VAL A 32 3.60 19.22 2.59
CA VAL A 32 2.28 19.62 2.06
C VAL A 32 2.25 21.06 1.60
N GLU A 33 3.00 21.94 2.28
CA GLU A 33 3.07 23.37 1.98
C GLU A 33 4.49 23.89 2.17
N GLY A 34 4.84 24.94 1.44
CA GLY A 34 6.12 25.62 1.52
C GLY A 34 7.25 24.90 0.78
N GLU A 35 8.38 25.58 0.68
CA GLU A 35 9.61 25.08 0.07
C GLU A 35 10.81 25.40 0.97
N GLY A 36 11.84 24.59 0.93
CA GLY A 36 13.00 24.77 1.78
C GLY A 36 14.00 23.62 1.66
N VAL A 37 14.79 23.44 2.72
CA VAL A 37 15.83 22.42 2.77
C VAL A 37 15.68 21.59 4.03
N MET A 38 15.61 20.27 3.87
CA MET A 38 15.84 19.34 4.96
C MET A 38 17.35 19.07 5.03
N ARG A 39 17.93 19.43 6.16
CA ARG A 39 19.34 19.15 6.49
C ARG A 39 19.45 17.81 7.18
N THR A 40 20.46 17.07 6.85
CA THR A 40 20.82 15.84 7.53
C THR A 40 22.31 15.79 7.78
N ASN A 41 22.77 14.82 8.59
CA ASN A 41 24.20 14.57 8.73
C ASN A 41 24.85 13.91 7.48
N GLU A 42 24.05 13.51 6.49
CA GLU A 42 24.53 12.91 5.24
C GLU A 42 24.56 13.91 4.09
N ARG A 43 23.44 14.62 3.89
CA ARG A 43 23.26 15.58 2.80
C ARG A 43 22.06 16.50 3.05
N ASP A 44 22.04 17.60 2.35
CA ASP A 44 20.89 18.49 2.27
C ASP A 44 19.94 18.04 1.15
N VAL A 45 18.63 18.08 1.40
CA VAL A 45 17.59 17.71 0.44
C VAL A 45 16.59 18.84 0.31
N LYS A 46 16.42 19.38 -0.90
CA LYS A 46 15.37 20.38 -1.16
C LYS A 46 13.99 19.76 -1.06
N PHE A 47 13.08 20.45 -0.41
CA PHE A 47 11.67 20.08 -0.37
C PHE A 47 10.76 21.17 -0.96
N PHE A 48 9.61 20.73 -1.42
CA PHE A 48 8.50 21.52 -1.97
C PHE A 48 7.20 20.73 -1.78
N PRO A 49 6.01 21.32 -1.99
CA PRO A 49 4.75 20.59 -1.85
C PRO A 49 4.69 19.33 -2.70
N GLY A 50 4.32 18.22 -2.08
CA GLY A 50 4.30 16.88 -2.69
C GLY A 50 5.60 16.09 -2.55
N LYS A 51 6.70 16.70 -2.05
CA LYS A 51 7.93 15.97 -1.80
C LYS A 51 7.75 14.96 -0.68
N ILE A 52 8.15 13.71 -0.95
CA ILE A 52 8.14 12.62 0.03
C ILE A 52 9.58 12.15 0.25
N LEU A 53 9.96 12.02 1.52
CA LEU A 53 11.26 11.51 1.94
C LEU A 53 11.05 10.36 2.93
N VAL A 54 11.94 9.38 2.87
CA VAL A 54 12.04 8.34 3.91
C VAL A 54 13.37 8.53 4.63
N ILE A 55 13.30 8.69 5.94
CA ILE A 55 14.43 8.98 6.82
C ILE A 55 14.66 7.74 7.68
N PRO A 56 15.86 7.14 7.64
CA PRO A 56 16.22 6.03 8.51
C PRO A 56 16.21 6.42 9.99
N ARG A 57 16.02 5.42 10.86
CA ARG A 57 16.20 5.62 12.30
C ARG A 57 17.59 6.12 12.63
N GLY A 58 17.70 6.97 13.62
CA GLY A 58 18.97 7.51 14.13
C GLY A 58 19.65 8.56 13.23
N ILE A 59 19.12 8.86 12.05
CA ILE A 59 19.64 9.95 11.21
C ILE A 59 19.23 11.31 11.80
N MET A 60 20.25 12.13 12.09
CA MET A 60 20.03 13.54 12.48
C MET A 60 19.47 14.32 11.29
N HIS A 61 18.33 14.93 11.48
CA HIS A 61 17.67 15.72 10.45
C HIS A 61 16.85 16.88 11.03
N GLY A 62 16.61 17.90 10.20
CA GLY A 62 15.79 19.06 10.53
C GLY A 62 15.44 19.83 9.28
N SER A 63 14.41 20.64 9.30
CA SER A 63 13.92 21.37 8.12
C SER A 63 14.01 22.87 8.32
N ALA A 64 14.40 23.60 7.29
CA ALA A 64 14.45 25.07 7.29
C ALA A 64 13.89 25.63 5.98
N SER A 65 13.18 26.76 6.10
CA SER A 65 12.57 27.50 4.99
C SER A 65 12.60 28.99 5.30
N ASP A 66 12.68 29.81 4.26
CA ASP A 66 12.52 31.27 4.38
C ASP A 66 11.05 31.68 4.66
N LYS A 67 10.12 30.81 4.27
CA LYS A 67 8.68 30.95 4.52
C LYS A 67 8.19 29.82 5.42
N ASN A 68 6.93 29.89 5.84
CA ASN A 68 6.31 28.82 6.57
C ASN A 68 6.22 27.55 5.71
N PHE A 69 6.35 26.38 6.33
CA PHE A 69 6.10 25.11 5.69
C PHE A 69 5.25 24.20 6.59
N LYS A 70 4.60 23.21 5.96
CA LYS A 70 3.89 22.14 6.65
C LYS A 70 4.33 20.79 6.11
N ASN A 71 4.46 19.83 7.01
CA ASN A 71 4.65 18.43 6.65
C ASN A 71 3.78 17.52 7.50
N VAL A 72 3.58 16.31 7.02
CA VAL A 72 2.99 15.18 7.73
C VAL A 72 4.05 14.10 7.83
N CYS A 73 4.36 13.67 9.04
CA CYS A 73 5.36 12.68 9.36
C CYS A 73 4.69 11.41 9.87
N VAL A 74 4.98 10.27 9.25
CA VAL A 74 4.53 8.95 9.67
C VAL A 74 5.74 8.20 10.22
N TYR A 75 5.75 7.99 11.54
CA TYR A 75 6.78 7.22 12.23
C TYR A 75 6.38 5.76 12.27
N CYS A 76 7.23 4.89 11.75
CA CYS A 76 6.94 3.46 11.72
C CYS A 76 8.22 2.64 11.59
N ASP A 77 8.13 1.35 11.88
CA ASP A 77 9.17 0.40 11.54
C ASP A 77 9.01 -0.01 10.08
N PHE A 78 9.83 0.58 9.21
CA PHE A 78 9.81 0.33 7.76
C PHE A 78 10.73 -0.80 7.35
N GLY A 79 11.85 -0.97 8.06
CA GLY A 79 12.90 -1.97 7.85
C GLY A 79 13.86 -1.65 6.69
N GLU A 80 15.14 -1.91 6.89
CA GLU A 80 16.23 -1.94 5.87
C GLU A 80 16.49 -0.66 5.06
N ILE A 81 16.04 0.51 5.50
CA ILE A 81 16.46 1.78 4.93
C ILE A 81 17.67 2.29 5.71
N ASN A 82 18.78 2.50 5.03
CA ASN A 82 20.06 2.91 5.62
C ASN A 82 20.55 4.31 5.21
N LYS A 83 19.83 4.97 4.30
CA LYS A 83 20.12 6.34 3.83
C LYS A 83 18.82 7.11 3.60
N VAL A 84 18.90 8.44 3.73
CA VAL A 84 17.75 9.30 3.37
C VAL A 84 17.43 9.13 1.89
N THR A 85 16.18 8.76 1.62
CA THR A 85 15.73 8.40 0.28
C THR A 85 14.55 9.25 -0.16
N GLU A 86 14.65 9.79 -1.37
CA GLU A 86 13.57 10.53 -2.02
C GLU A 86 12.62 9.55 -2.69
N VAL A 87 11.32 9.75 -2.46
CA VAL A 87 10.28 8.91 -3.05
C VAL A 87 9.45 9.76 -4.00
N SER A 88 9.34 9.31 -5.24
CA SER A 88 8.44 9.93 -6.21
C SER A 88 7.01 9.48 -5.94
N ASP A 89 6.07 10.42 -5.89
CA ASP A 89 4.66 10.05 -5.88
C ASP A 89 4.21 9.66 -7.29
N THR A 90 3.11 8.91 -7.36
CA THR A 90 2.49 8.61 -8.66
C THR A 90 1.90 9.88 -9.28
N ALA A 91 1.66 9.87 -10.60
CA ALA A 91 0.99 10.98 -11.30
C ALA A 91 -0.40 11.32 -10.70
N THR A 92 -1.02 10.38 -10.02
CA THR A 92 -2.31 10.55 -9.34
C THR A 92 -2.19 10.99 -7.88
N GLY A 93 -0.98 11.16 -7.34
CA GLY A 93 -0.75 11.54 -5.94
C GLY A 93 -1.18 10.47 -4.92
N CYS A 94 -1.02 9.21 -5.27
CA CYS A 94 -1.49 8.08 -4.47
C CYS A 94 -0.86 8.03 -3.07
N LEU A 95 0.46 8.21 -2.96
CA LEU A 95 1.19 8.21 -1.70
C LEU A 95 0.80 9.40 -0.82
N SER A 96 0.78 10.59 -1.40
CA SER A 96 0.36 11.81 -0.70
C SER A 96 -1.07 11.70 -0.19
N SER A 97 -1.97 11.14 -1.01
CA SER A 97 -3.36 10.91 -0.60
C SER A 97 -3.46 9.92 0.56
N LEU A 98 -2.72 8.82 0.50
CA LEU A 98 -2.72 7.81 1.55
C LEU A 98 -2.19 8.37 2.88
N ILE A 99 -1.10 9.13 2.86
CA ILE A 99 -0.54 9.79 4.05
C ILE A 99 -1.56 10.79 4.65
N LYS A 100 -2.23 11.58 3.81
CA LYS A 100 -3.26 12.54 4.26
C LYS A 100 -4.47 11.84 4.88
N ILE A 101 -4.93 10.73 4.28
CA ILE A 101 -6.04 9.91 4.82
C ILE A 101 -5.63 9.31 6.17
N MET A 102 -4.42 8.76 6.28
CA MET A 102 -3.89 8.23 7.54
C MET A 102 -3.85 9.31 8.62
N ASN A 103 -3.37 10.52 8.28
CA ASN A 103 -3.34 11.64 9.21
C ASN A 103 -4.75 12.05 9.68
N TYR A 104 -5.73 12.09 8.76
CA TYR A 104 -7.12 12.39 9.11
C TYR A 104 -7.67 11.40 10.13
N TYR A 105 -7.52 10.10 9.89
CA TYR A 105 -8.02 9.06 10.79
C TYR A 105 -7.19 8.90 12.06
N PHE A 106 -5.94 9.34 12.09
CA PHE A 106 -5.08 9.19 13.27
C PHE A 106 -5.67 9.84 14.53
N TYR A 107 -6.39 10.93 14.36
CA TYR A 107 -7.04 11.68 15.45
C TYR A 107 -8.52 11.32 15.64
N SER A 108 -9.19 10.75 14.65
CA SER A 108 -10.61 10.39 14.71
C SER A 108 -10.84 8.88 14.91
N ASP A 109 -10.06 8.04 14.27
CA ASP A 109 -10.11 6.57 14.36
C ASP A 109 -8.73 5.97 14.11
N ARG A 110 -7.99 5.76 15.20
CA ARG A 110 -6.61 5.29 15.14
C ARG A 110 -6.49 3.88 14.54
N GLU A 111 -7.50 3.03 14.70
CA GLU A 111 -7.49 1.67 14.15
C GLU A 111 -7.56 1.70 12.63
N ILE A 112 -8.40 2.55 12.05
CA ILE A 112 -8.42 2.78 10.60
C ILE A 112 -7.07 3.31 10.12
N SER A 113 -6.51 4.33 10.80
CA SER A 113 -5.21 4.88 10.43
C SER A 113 -4.11 3.81 10.46
N GLU A 114 -4.05 2.98 11.49
CA GLU A 114 -3.06 1.91 11.64
C GLU A 114 -3.22 0.83 10.55
N SER A 115 -4.45 0.53 10.14
CA SER A 115 -4.74 -0.43 9.05
C SER A 115 -4.17 -0.01 7.70
N LEU A 116 -3.98 1.29 7.47
CA LEU A 116 -3.41 1.86 6.26
C LEU A 116 -1.87 1.83 6.23
N LEU A 117 -1.22 1.47 7.34
CA LEU A 117 0.24 1.46 7.42
C LEU A 117 0.89 0.44 6.48
N VAL A 118 0.33 -0.76 6.36
CA VAL A 118 0.84 -1.78 5.44
C VAL A 118 0.69 -1.36 3.98
N PRO A 119 -0.47 -0.87 3.52
CA PRO A 119 -0.61 -0.25 2.20
C PRO A 119 0.40 0.86 1.94
N LEU A 120 0.62 1.79 2.89
CA LEU A 120 1.60 2.86 2.74
C LEU A 120 3.01 2.32 2.56
N LYS A 121 3.45 1.41 3.42
CA LYS A 121 4.78 0.79 3.32
C LYS A 121 4.99 0.10 1.98
N ASN A 122 3.99 -0.63 1.50
CA ASN A 122 4.08 -1.30 0.21
C ASN A 122 4.15 -0.30 -0.94
N ALA A 123 3.33 0.75 -0.92
CA ALA A 123 3.34 1.79 -1.93
C ALA A 123 4.68 2.54 -1.98
N VAL A 124 5.28 2.86 -0.81
CA VAL A 124 6.61 3.46 -0.75
C VAL A 124 7.67 2.51 -1.30
N ARG A 125 7.64 1.23 -0.91
CA ARG A 125 8.58 0.21 -1.44
C ARG A 125 8.53 0.07 -2.95
N LEU A 126 7.36 0.18 -3.56
CA LEU A 126 7.19 0.16 -5.02
C LEU A 126 7.91 1.33 -5.70
N GLN A 127 7.95 2.48 -5.05
CA GLN A 127 8.61 3.69 -5.59
C GLN A 127 10.13 3.70 -5.33
N LEU A 128 10.59 2.95 -4.33
CA LEU A 128 12.02 2.83 -4.02
C LEU A 128 12.70 1.84 -4.99
N LYS A 129 12.89 2.23 -6.23
CA LYS A 129 13.46 1.38 -7.31
C LYS A 129 14.86 0.82 -7.06
N GLU A 130 15.59 1.27 -6.05
CA GLU A 130 17.00 0.93 -5.87
C GLU A 130 17.44 0.57 -4.44
N GLY A 131 16.55 0.36 -3.49
CA GLY A 131 16.92 0.19 -2.07
C GLY A 131 16.66 -1.17 -1.44
N PHE A 132 15.83 -2.01 -2.07
CA PHE A 132 15.49 -3.33 -1.52
C PHE A 132 16.17 -4.46 -2.30
N ALA A 133 17.48 -4.57 -2.15
CA ALA A 133 18.22 -5.77 -2.56
C ALA A 133 17.71 -6.96 -1.70
N GLY A 134 16.67 -7.64 -2.17
CA GLY A 134 16.10 -8.82 -1.50
C GLY A 134 14.62 -9.09 -1.77
N SER A 135 13.83 -8.09 -2.13
CA SER A 135 12.40 -8.27 -2.44
C SER A 135 12.05 -8.31 -3.92
N GLY A 136 13.00 -8.00 -4.81
CA GLY A 136 12.75 -7.74 -6.23
C GLY A 136 11.92 -8.81 -6.97
N ALA A 137 12.10 -10.10 -6.69
CA ALA A 137 11.36 -11.15 -7.39
C ALA A 137 9.97 -11.36 -6.79
N VAL A 138 9.82 -11.28 -5.47
CA VAL A 138 8.52 -11.41 -4.77
C VAL A 138 7.61 -10.23 -5.13
N GLU A 139 8.19 -9.03 -5.15
CA GLU A 139 7.50 -7.79 -5.51
C GLU A 139 7.11 -7.76 -6.98
N LYS A 140 7.99 -8.18 -7.88
CA LYS A 140 7.68 -8.32 -9.33
C LYS A 140 6.47 -9.21 -9.56
N VAL A 141 6.40 -10.37 -8.88
CA VAL A 141 5.24 -11.27 -8.97
C VAL A 141 3.98 -10.62 -8.37
N TYR A 142 4.10 -9.86 -7.28
CA TYR A 142 2.97 -9.13 -6.71
C TYR A 142 2.44 -8.05 -7.67
N LEU A 143 3.32 -7.27 -8.29
CA LEU A 143 2.93 -6.25 -9.28
C LEU A 143 2.30 -6.88 -10.51
N ASP A 144 2.93 -7.90 -11.07
CA ASP A 144 2.39 -8.68 -12.18
C ASP A 144 1.00 -9.25 -11.85
N MET A 145 0.83 -9.76 -10.63
CA MET A 145 -0.48 -10.20 -10.14
C MET A 145 -1.49 -9.03 -10.06
N CYS A 146 -1.10 -7.86 -9.57
CA CYS A 146 -1.98 -6.69 -9.50
C CYS A 146 -2.46 -6.22 -10.87
N GLU A 147 -1.60 -6.29 -11.88
CA GLU A 147 -1.93 -5.90 -13.25
C GLU A 147 -2.78 -6.95 -13.97
N ASN A 148 -2.53 -8.22 -13.69
CA ASN A 148 -3.06 -9.33 -14.48
C ASN A 148 -4.08 -10.22 -13.76
N TYR A 149 -4.40 -10.01 -12.46
CA TYR A 149 -5.25 -10.90 -11.67
C TYR A 149 -6.62 -11.18 -12.30
N ALA A 150 -7.15 -10.25 -13.08
CA ALA A 150 -8.46 -10.36 -13.70
C ALA A 150 -8.46 -11.12 -15.04
N ARG A 151 -7.30 -11.48 -15.56
CA ARG A 151 -7.17 -12.24 -16.80
C ARG A 151 -7.41 -13.73 -16.53
N PRO A 152 -8.26 -14.43 -17.32
CA PRO A 152 -8.50 -15.88 -17.15
C PRO A 152 -7.27 -16.74 -17.42
N ASP A 153 -6.36 -16.27 -18.28
CA ASP A 153 -5.12 -16.94 -18.68
C ASP A 153 -3.93 -16.62 -17.76
N TYR A 154 -4.11 -15.78 -16.74
CA TYR A 154 -3.04 -15.46 -15.80
C TYR A 154 -2.64 -16.64 -14.94
N SER A 155 -1.40 -17.07 -15.09
CA SER A 155 -0.79 -18.19 -14.36
C SER A 155 0.14 -17.69 -13.23
N LEU A 156 -0.36 -17.71 -12.01
CA LEU A 156 0.45 -17.42 -10.82
C LEU A 156 1.62 -18.41 -10.68
N LYS A 157 1.45 -19.66 -11.11
CA LYS A 157 2.50 -20.70 -11.08
C LYS A 157 3.68 -20.31 -11.97
N ASP A 158 3.39 -19.79 -13.18
CA ASP A 158 4.45 -19.36 -14.12
C ASP A 158 5.14 -18.08 -13.62
N ALA A 159 4.37 -17.15 -13.07
CA ALA A 159 4.94 -15.96 -12.44
C ALA A 159 5.91 -16.30 -11.30
N ILE A 160 5.54 -17.26 -10.41
CA ILE A 160 6.42 -17.74 -9.35
C ILE A 160 7.65 -18.46 -9.93
N LYS A 161 7.48 -19.32 -10.91
CA LYS A 161 8.59 -20.02 -11.57
C LYS A 161 9.60 -19.04 -12.17
N ASN A 162 9.14 -17.96 -12.77
CA ASN A 162 9.98 -16.91 -13.34
C ASN A 162 10.69 -16.05 -12.29
N SER A 163 10.35 -16.20 -11.00
CA SER A 163 11.05 -15.54 -9.89
C SER A 163 12.41 -16.16 -9.56
N HIS A 164 12.71 -17.33 -10.09
CA HIS A 164 13.91 -18.14 -9.82
C HIS A 164 14.08 -18.58 -8.35
N TYR A 165 13.05 -18.43 -7.52
CA TYR A 165 13.00 -18.99 -6.17
C TYR A 165 12.34 -20.37 -6.18
N CYS A 166 12.71 -21.22 -5.24
CA CYS A 166 11.90 -22.42 -4.98
C CYS A 166 10.54 -22.03 -4.36
N ASP A 167 9.49 -22.80 -4.67
CA ASP A 167 8.10 -22.49 -4.31
C ASP A 167 7.91 -22.19 -2.82
N ASP A 168 8.50 -22.99 -1.93
CA ASP A 168 8.32 -22.83 -0.48
C ASP A 168 8.98 -21.56 0.06
N TYR A 169 10.18 -21.26 -0.40
CA TYR A 169 10.87 -20.03 -0.04
C TYR A 169 10.13 -18.80 -0.56
N PHE A 170 9.68 -18.85 -1.83
CA PHE A 170 8.87 -17.77 -2.40
C PHE A 170 7.59 -17.53 -1.57
N ARG A 171 6.83 -18.59 -1.28
CA ARG A 171 5.59 -18.51 -0.49
C ARG A 171 5.81 -17.93 0.90
N ALA A 172 6.87 -18.36 1.59
CA ALA A 172 7.23 -17.83 2.90
C ALA A 172 7.54 -16.32 2.83
N LYS A 173 8.40 -15.92 1.89
CA LYS A 173 8.76 -14.51 1.67
C LYS A 173 7.56 -13.66 1.27
N PHE A 174 6.74 -14.15 0.34
CA PHE A 174 5.52 -13.46 -0.11
C PHE A 174 4.53 -13.29 1.05
N THR A 175 4.32 -14.34 1.85
CA THR A 175 3.40 -14.28 3.00
C THR A 175 3.91 -13.31 4.06
N ALA A 176 5.22 -13.27 4.31
CA ALA A 176 5.82 -12.32 5.23
C ALA A 176 5.66 -10.86 4.75
N ALA A 177 5.76 -10.62 3.42
CA ALA A 177 5.64 -9.29 2.84
C ALA A 177 4.18 -8.80 2.74
N TYR A 178 3.24 -9.70 2.41
CA TYR A 178 1.86 -9.32 2.06
C TYR A 178 0.77 -9.90 2.99
N GLY A 179 1.16 -10.59 4.05
CA GLY A 179 0.25 -11.14 5.07
C GLY A 179 -0.58 -12.35 4.64
N LEU A 180 -0.58 -12.70 3.35
CA LEU A 180 -1.33 -13.84 2.79
C LEU A 180 -0.48 -14.63 1.79
N PRO A 181 -0.65 -15.96 1.71
CA PRO A 181 -0.05 -16.77 0.64
C PRO A 181 -0.49 -16.26 -0.75
N PRO A 182 0.38 -16.36 -1.78
CA PRO A 182 0.13 -15.77 -3.10
C PRO A 182 -1.22 -16.15 -3.71
N LEU A 183 -1.57 -17.44 -3.71
CA LEU A 183 -2.84 -17.92 -4.26
C LEU A 183 -4.06 -17.40 -3.47
N LYS A 184 -3.94 -17.28 -2.15
CA LYS A 184 -5.02 -16.70 -1.32
C LYS A 184 -5.23 -15.23 -1.63
N LEU A 185 -4.15 -14.48 -1.83
CA LEU A 185 -4.23 -13.08 -2.20
C LEU A 185 -4.84 -12.88 -3.60
N LEU A 186 -4.38 -13.65 -4.60
CA LEU A 186 -4.96 -13.64 -5.95
C LEU A 186 -6.47 -13.93 -5.94
N ASN A 187 -6.87 -14.99 -5.22
CA ASN A 187 -8.29 -15.32 -5.11
C ASN A 187 -9.10 -14.21 -4.42
N ARG A 188 -8.54 -13.61 -3.37
CA ARG A 188 -9.20 -12.47 -2.69
C ARG A 188 -9.39 -11.30 -3.64
N MET A 189 -8.38 -10.89 -4.39
CA MET A 189 -8.47 -9.79 -5.36
C MET A 189 -9.57 -10.05 -6.41
N ARG A 190 -9.62 -11.27 -6.96
CA ARG A 190 -10.66 -11.69 -7.91
C ARG A 190 -12.05 -11.66 -7.32
N LEU A 191 -12.21 -12.19 -6.10
CA LEU A 191 -13.50 -12.24 -5.41
C LEU A 191 -13.99 -10.86 -4.98
N ASP A 192 -13.11 -9.99 -4.50
CA ASP A 192 -13.46 -8.61 -4.13
C ASP A 192 -13.89 -7.80 -5.38
N LYS A 193 -13.24 -8.00 -6.53
CA LYS A 193 -13.71 -7.43 -7.80
C LYS A 193 -15.08 -7.97 -8.17
N ALA A 194 -15.27 -9.28 -8.11
CA ALA A 194 -16.55 -9.91 -8.43
C ALA A 194 -17.69 -9.38 -7.54
N ARG A 195 -17.44 -9.25 -6.24
CA ARG A 195 -18.41 -8.72 -5.31
C ARG A 195 -18.82 -7.31 -5.66
N ARG A 196 -17.86 -6.42 -5.93
CA ARG A 196 -18.17 -5.05 -6.38
C ARG A 196 -19.03 -5.04 -7.65
N MET A 197 -18.75 -5.92 -8.61
CA MET A 197 -19.54 -6.00 -9.86
C MET A 197 -20.94 -6.56 -9.63
N LEU A 198 -21.11 -7.54 -8.73
CA LEU A 198 -22.40 -8.15 -8.41
C LEU A 198 -23.28 -7.25 -7.52
N SER A 199 -22.66 -6.42 -6.68
CA SER A 199 -23.37 -5.50 -5.78
C SER A 199 -23.88 -4.22 -6.47
N VAL A 200 -23.68 -4.06 -7.78
CA VAL A 200 -24.24 -2.92 -8.53
C VAL A 200 -25.74 -3.09 -8.67
N PRO A 201 -26.58 -2.16 -8.15
CA PRO A 201 -28.04 -2.23 -8.29
C PRO A 201 -28.43 -2.27 -9.78
N LYS A 202 -29.28 -3.23 -10.15
CA LYS A 202 -29.71 -3.45 -11.55
C LYS A 202 -28.55 -3.68 -12.54
N GLY A 203 -27.41 -4.19 -12.07
CA GLY A 203 -26.27 -4.54 -12.91
C GLY A 203 -26.66 -5.51 -14.03
N LYS A 204 -26.28 -5.18 -15.27
CA LYS A 204 -26.67 -5.94 -16.47
C LYS A 204 -25.89 -7.26 -16.63
N LEU A 205 -24.69 -7.37 -16.05
CA LEU A 205 -23.83 -8.53 -16.21
C LEU A 205 -24.41 -9.77 -15.53
N SER A 206 -24.38 -10.89 -16.23
CA SER A 206 -24.68 -12.20 -15.68
C SER A 206 -23.56 -12.65 -14.73
N VAL A 207 -23.85 -13.62 -13.87
CA VAL A 207 -22.83 -14.21 -12.98
C VAL A 207 -21.70 -14.86 -13.77
N GLY A 208 -21.99 -15.43 -14.95
CA GLY A 208 -21.00 -15.99 -15.86
C GLY A 208 -20.03 -14.91 -16.41
N GLU A 209 -20.58 -13.79 -16.88
CA GLU A 209 -19.77 -12.67 -17.37
C GLU A 209 -18.90 -12.06 -16.26
N VAL A 210 -19.45 -11.91 -15.04
CA VAL A 210 -18.67 -11.46 -13.88
C VAL A 210 -17.56 -12.44 -13.55
N SER A 211 -17.83 -13.75 -13.55
CA SER A 211 -16.83 -14.80 -13.33
C SER A 211 -15.65 -14.65 -14.31
N SER A 212 -15.94 -14.56 -15.61
CA SER A 212 -14.91 -14.40 -16.66
C SER A 212 -14.16 -13.08 -16.53
N ALA A 213 -14.86 -11.96 -16.28
CA ALA A 213 -14.25 -10.65 -16.09
C ALA A 213 -13.36 -10.54 -14.82
N CYS A 214 -13.50 -11.50 -13.91
CA CYS A 214 -12.67 -11.60 -12.69
C CYS A 214 -11.58 -12.68 -12.79
N GLY A 215 -11.35 -13.25 -13.98
CA GLY A 215 -10.26 -14.19 -14.21
C GLY A 215 -10.57 -15.65 -13.83
N TYR A 216 -11.85 -16.03 -13.75
CA TYR A 216 -12.24 -17.41 -13.55
C TYR A 216 -12.67 -18.05 -14.89
N GLY A 217 -11.97 -19.09 -15.31
CA GLY A 217 -12.36 -19.87 -16.51
C GLY A 217 -13.50 -20.84 -16.24
N ASP A 218 -13.78 -21.20 -14.99
CA ASP A 218 -14.85 -22.12 -14.58
C ASP A 218 -15.83 -21.41 -13.64
N ARG A 219 -17.06 -21.24 -14.10
CA ARG A 219 -18.15 -20.62 -13.34
C ARG A 219 -18.57 -21.44 -12.11
N LEU A 220 -18.53 -22.76 -12.17
CA LEU A 220 -18.90 -23.62 -11.04
C LEU A 220 -17.86 -23.52 -9.93
N TYR A 221 -16.59 -23.52 -10.32
CA TYR A 221 -15.50 -23.28 -9.37
C TYR A 221 -15.61 -21.88 -8.74
N PHE A 222 -15.84 -20.84 -9.55
CA PHE A 222 -16.08 -19.48 -9.06
C PHE A 222 -17.20 -19.44 -8.03
N SER A 223 -18.38 -20.01 -8.32
CA SER A 223 -19.52 -19.97 -7.41
C SER A 223 -19.22 -20.65 -6.07
N ARG A 224 -18.43 -21.74 -6.09
CA ARG A 224 -18.02 -22.45 -4.86
C ARG A 224 -17.06 -21.60 -4.02
N VAL A 225 -16.03 -21.01 -4.62
CA VAL A 225 -15.06 -20.18 -3.88
C VAL A 225 -15.68 -18.88 -3.41
N TYR A 226 -16.59 -18.29 -4.18
CA TYR A 226 -17.34 -17.10 -3.79
C TYR A 226 -18.21 -17.37 -2.55
N LYS A 227 -19.03 -18.43 -2.59
CA LYS A 227 -19.87 -18.81 -1.45
C LYS A 227 -19.04 -19.13 -0.21
N LYS A 228 -17.88 -19.78 -0.38
CA LYS A 228 -16.97 -20.06 0.74
C LYS A 228 -16.39 -18.77 1.35
N ALA A 229 -16.12 -17.74 0.55
CA ALA A 229 -15.54 -16.49 1.00
C ALA A 229 -16.54 -15.55 1.65
N PHE A 230 -17.77 -15.47 1.11
CA PHE A 230 -18.77 -14.48 1.51
C PHE A 230 -20.02 -15.06 2.18
N GLY A 231 -20.13 -16.38 2.30
CA GLY A 231 -21.27 -17.06 2.94
C GLY A 231 -22.52 -17.21 2.05
N ILE A 232 -22.63 -16.43 0.96
CA ILE A 232 -23.76 -16.44 0.02
C ILE A 232 -23.28 -16.71 -1.41
N SER A 233 -24.17 -17.20 -2.28
CA SER A 233 -23.81 -17.42 -3.69
C SER A 233 -23.71 -16.10 -4.47
N PRO A 234 -22.99 -16.08 -5.61
CA PRO A 234 -22.95 -14.91 -6.50
C PRO A 234 -24.35 -14.49 -6.99
N GLU A 235 -25.22 -15.45 -7.27
CA GLU A 235 -26.61 -15.22 -7.66
C GLU A 235 -27.39 -14.52 -6.55
N GLN A 236 -27.21 -14.97 -5.30
CA GLN A 236 -27.88 -14.37 -4.14
C GLN A 236 -27.37 -12.94 -3.88
N GLU A 237 -26.06 -12.68 -4.01
CA GLU A 237 -25.48 -11.33 -3.92
C GLU A 237 -26.15 -10.39 -4.93
N LYS A 238 -26.23 -10.83 -6.19
CA LYS A 238 -26.89 -10.06 -7.28
C LYS A 238 -28.36 -9.80 -7.01
N LEU A 239 -29.10 -10.79 -6.50
CA LEU A 239 -30.51 -10.63 -6.11
C LEU A 239 -30.69 -9.64 -4.96
N ASN A 240 -29.80 -9.69 -3.96
CA ASN A 240 -29.82 -8.75 -2.84
C ASN A 240 -29.57 -7.31 -3.31
N ALA A 241 -28.61 -7.11 -4.18
CA ALA A 241 -28.32 -5.81 -4.79
C ALA A 241 -29.49 -5.26 -5.61
N ALA A 242 -30.23 -6.13 -6.32
CA ALA A 242 -31.40 -5.74 -7.07
C ALA A 242 -32.59 -5.32 -6.18
N LYS A 243 -32.65 -5.83 -4.95
CA LYS A 243 -33.69 -5.52 -3.96
C LYS A 243 -33.35 -4.34 -3.05
N GLY A 244 -32.18 -3.74 -3.21
CA GLY A 244 -31.74 -2.62 -2.38
C GLY A 244 -31.43 -3.01 -0.92
N LYS A 245 -31.07 -4.27 -0.70
CA LYS A 245 -30.68 -4.79 0.63
C LYS A 245 -29.17 -4.88 0.75
#